data_aad4b226bf60c9fb4509c36cc9239a88
#
_entry.id   aad4b226bf60c9fb4509c36cc9239a88
#
_cell.length_a   1.000
_cell.length_b   1.000
_cell.length_c   1.000
_cell.angle_alpha   90.00
_cell.angle_beta   90.00
_cell.angle_gamma   90.00
#
_symmetry.space_group_name_H-M   'P 1'
#
loop_
_entity.id
_entity.type
_entity.pdbx_description
1 polymer ?
#
loop_
_entity_poly.entity_id
_entity_poly.type
_entity_poly.pdbx_seq_one_letter_code
_entity_poly.pdbx_strand_id
1 'polypeptide(L)'
;MVVLTHDAALEWITRWDRQQEGYLPDREERFTALIDAVEAMGRPDPLVIDLGCGPGSLSARLLERLPKATVISVDADPLLLGLGRAAYPHVRFVSLDLRTPGWTESLGLERPADVAVSTTALHWISGPDLQKMYAELAATLRPGGLLLNGDHMETDDATPAVAHLERAVHSRETERRFAGDRPEDWRQWWDAVAADPAFAELHAARTTAGADHHGSESPLLSAHVDALRAAGFTEIGTLWQRGDNRLLCAVRG
;
A
#
# COMPACT_ATOMS: atom_id res chain seq x y z
N MET A 1 -29.09 -3.22 -14.88
CA MET A 1 -27.70 -3.18 -14.45
C MET A 1 -27.67 -3.45 -12.95
N VAL A 2 -26.88 -4.41 -12.50
CA VAL A 2 -26.62 -4.61 -11.08
C VAL A 2 -25.56 -3.58 -10.67
N VAL A 3 -25.87 -2.74 -9.71
CA VAL A 3 -24.96 -1.69 -9.22
C VAL A 3 -24.33 -2.19 -7.92
N LEU A 4 -23.02 -2.04 -7.77
CA LEU A 4 -22.31 -2.34 -6.54
C LEU A 4 -22.83 -1.40 -5.41
N THR A 5 -23.56 -1.97 -4.46
CA THR A 5 -24.08 -1.22 -3.31
C THR A 5 -23.00 -0.99 -2.25
N HIS A 6 -23.20 -0.03 -1.36
CA HIS A 6 -22.28 0.23 -0.24
C HIS A 6 -22.05 -1.02 0.63
N ASP A 7 -23.12 -1.71 1.04
CA ASP A 7 -23.02 -2.89 1.90
C ASP A 7 -22.27 -4.04 1.19
N ALA A 8 -22.60 -4.30 -0.09
CA ALA A 8 -21.87 -5.28 -0.88
C ALA A 8 -20.38 -4.93 -1.04
N ALA A 9 -20.07 -3.64 -1.22
CA ALA A 9 -18.69 -3.19 -1.31
C ALA A 9 -17.92 -3.43 -0.01
N LEU A 10 -18.52 -3.19 1.16
CA LEU A 10 -17.92 -3.48 2.47
C LEU A 10 -17.69 -4.99 2.67
N GLU A 11 -18.61 -5.85 2.22
CA GLU A 11 -18.43 -7.30 2.25
C GLU A 11 -17.23 -7.73 1.39
N TRP A 12 -17.11 -7.19 0.17
CA TRP A 12 -16.00 -7.46 -0.72
C TRP A 12 -14.65 -6.95 -0.17
N ILE A 13 -14.63 -5.81 0.51
CA ILE A 13 -13.41 -5.32 1.18
C ILE A 13 -13.06 -6.20 2.38
N THR A 14 -14.03 -6.68 3.14
CA THR A 14 -13.78 -7.63 4.23
C THR A 14 -13.13 -8.91 3.69
N ARG A 15 -13.59 -9.44 2.56
CA ARG A 15 -12.95 -10.58 1.88
C ARG A 15 -11.55 -10.23 1.38
N TRP A 16 -11.36 -9.03 0.79
CA TRP A 16 -10.05 -8.53 0.39
C TRP A 16 -9.08 -8.49 1.57
N ASP A 17 -9.47 -7.88 2.68
CA ASP A 17 -8.62 -7.77 3.86
C ASP A 17 -8.25 -9.16 4.40
N ARG A 18 -9.21 -10.08 4.48
CA ARG A 18 -8.99 -11.45 4.94
C ARG A 18 -8.05 -12.24 4.02
N GLN A 19 -8.18 -12.13 2.70
CA GLN A 19 -7.26 -12.80 1.78
C GLN A 19 -5.85 -12.21 1.87
N GLN A 20 -5.71 -10.89 2.08
CA GLN A 20 -4.42 -10.26 2.30
C GLN A 20 -3.75 -10.75 3.60
N GLU A 21 -4.50 -11.01 4.66
CA GLU A 21 -3.97 -11.62 5.88
C GLU A 21 -3.39 -13.02 5.62
N GLY A 22 -3.87 -13.75 4.62
CA GLY A 22 -3.32 -15.04 4.20
C GLY A 22 -1.86 -14.96 3.77
N TYR A 23 -1.43 -13.82 3.26
CA TYR A 23 -0.04 -13.51 2.88
C TYR A 23 0.70 -12.71 3.96
N LEU A 24 -0.04 -11.96 4.75
CA LEU A 24 0.44 -11.00 5.74
C LEU A 24 -0.30 -11.21 7.06
N PRO A 25 0.01 -12.27 7.83
CA PRO A 25 -0.70 -12.58 9.07
C PRO A 25 -0.64 -11.43 10.09
N ASP A 26 0.33 -10.53 9.98
CA ASP A 26 0.56 -9.40 10.88
C ASP A 26 0.10 -8.06 10.28
N ARG A 27 -0.77 -8.09 9.27
CA ARG A 27 -1.20 -6.91 8.51
C ARG A 27 -1.76 -5.80 9.40
N GLU A 28 -2.63 -6.13 10.34
CA GLU A 28 -3.24 -5.16 11.26
C GLU A 28 -2.23 -4.58 12.26
N GLU A 29 -1.25 -5.37 12.72
CA GLU A 29 -0.17 -4.86 13.58
C GLU A 29 0.70 -3.87 12.82
N ARG A 30 1.02 -4.15 11.55
CA ARG A 30 1.77 -3.26 10.69
C ARG A 30 0.99 -1.97 10.40
N PHE A 31 -0.32 -2.04 10.16
CA PHE A 31 -1.18 -0.87 10.01
C PHE A 31 -1.18 -0.02 11.28
N THR A 32 -1.31 -0.65 12.44
CA THR A 32 -1.25 0.04 13.74
C THR A 32 0.09 0.78 13.88
N ALA A 33 1.22 0.11 13.67
CA ALA A 33 2.53 0.74 13.77
C ALA A 33 2.71 1.90 12.78
N LEU A 34 2.17 1.78 11.58
CA LEU A 34 2.19 2.84 10.57
C LEU A 34 1.36 4.05 11.02
N ILE A 35 0.14 3.83 11.48
CA ILE A 35 -0.76 4.91 11.94
C ILE A 35 -0.18 5.58 13.19
N ASP A 36 0.35 4.81 14.14
CA ASP A 36 1.04 5.35 15.33
C ASP A 36 2.21 6.26 14.94
N ALA A 37 2.96 5.92 13.88
CA ALA A 37 4.03 6.78 13.37
C ALA A 37 3.48 8.08 12.77
N VAL A 38 2.34 8.06 12.08
CA VAL A 38 1.67 9.28 11.60
C VAL A 38 1.18 10.13 12.76
N GLU A 39 0.57 9.54 13.78
CA GLU A 39 0.14 10.25 15.00
C GLU A 39 1.32 10.89 15.74
N ALA A 40 2.46 10.18 15.83
CA ALA A 40 3.67 10.65 16.50
C ALA A 40 4.28 11.89 15.84
N MET A 41 3.94 12.23 14.59
CA MET A 41 4.32 13.50 13.95
C MET A 41 3.71 14.71 14.66
N GLY A 42 2.68 14.54 15.50
CA GLY A 42 2.03 15.61 16.24
C GLY A 42 1.28 16.63 15.39
N ARG A 43 0.92 16.26 14.14
CA ARG A 43 0.13 17.11 13.24
C ARG A 43 -1.36 16.90 13.51
N PRO A 44 -2.15 17.96 13.81
CA PRO A 44 -3.57 17.81 14.10
C PRO A 44 -4.42 17.48 12.84
N ASP A 45 -3.93 17.89 11.66
CA ASP A 45 -4.59 17.80 10.37
C ASP A 45 -3.61 17.35 9.26
N PRO A 46 -3.01 16.15 9.37
CA PRO A 46 -1.97 15.73 8.43
C PRO A 46 -2.55 15.54 7.02
N LEU A 47 -1.77 15.98 6.01
CA LEU A 47 -2.02 15.65 4.61
C LEU A 47 -1.24 14.38 4.26
N VAL A 48 -1.97 13.32 4.00
CA VAL A 48 -1.46 11.97 3.76
C VAL A 48 -1.68 11.58 2.31
N ILE A 49 -0.67 10.98 1.68
CA ILE A 49 -0.79 10.33 0.36
C ILE A 49 -0.66 8.82 0.58
N ASP A 50 -1.69 8.04 0.24
CA ASP A 50 -1.68 6.57 0.30
C ASP A 50 -1.35 6.02 -1.09
N LEU A 51 -0.12 5.51 -1.24
CA LEU A 51 0.49 5.07 -2.51
C LEU A 51 0.20 3.59 -2.77
N GLY A 52 -0.54 3.28 -3.83
CA GLY A 52 -1.01 1.93 -4.12
C GLY A 52 -2.05 1.49 -3.10
N CYS A 53 -3.06 2.33 -2.90
CA CYS A 53 -4.05 2.18 -1.82
C CYS A 53 -4.96 0.95 -1.97
N GLY A 54 -4.98 0.32 -3.16
CA GLY A 54 -5.96 -0.73 -3.47
C GLY A 54 -7.39 -0.24 -3.26
N PRO A 55 -8.24 -1.00 -2.56
CA PRO A 55 -9.60 -0.57 -2.25
C PRO A 55 -9.70 0.39 -1.05
N GLY A 56 -8.57 0.90 -0.53
CA GLY A 56 -8.54 1.93 0.51
C GLY A 56 -8.58 1.43 1.95
N SER A 57 -8.22 0.18 2.21
CA SER A 57 -8.26 -0.42 3.56
C SER A 57 -7.42 0.34 4.58
N LEU A 58 -6.20 0.80 4.22
CA LEU A 58 -5.35 1.62 5.09
C LEU A 58 -5.92 3.03 5.23
N SER A 59 -6.35 3.63 4.12
CA SER A 59 -6.93 4.98 4.12
C SER A 59 -8.15 5.11 5.03
N ALA A 60 -9.03 4.11 5.05
CA ALA A 60 -10.20 4.09 5.93
C ALA A 60 -9.78 4.05 7.41
N ARG A 61 -8.82 3.20 7.78
CA ARG A 61 -8.29 3.10 9.16
C ARG A 61 -7.57 4.37 9.60
N LEU A 62 -6.84 5.02 8.66
CA LEU A 62 -6.22 6.32 8.92
C LEU A 62 -7.27 7.39 9.27
N LEU A 63 -8.36 7.48 8.51
CA LEU A 63 -9.42 8.46 8.75
C LEU A 63 -10.24 8.14 10.00
N GLU A 64 -10.39 6.87 10.37
CA GLU A 64 -11.01 6.46 11.64
C GLU A 64 -10.18 6.94 12.84
N ARG A 65 -8.86 6.77 12.82
CA ARG A 65 -7.94 7.17 13.88
C ARG A 65 -7.63 8.67 13.88
N LEU A 66 -7.58 9.28 12.70
CA LEU A 66 -7.20 10.68 12.45
C LEU A 66 -8.31 11.39 11.67
N PRO A 67 -9.47 11.68 12.27
CA PRO A 67 -10.64 12.19 11.54
C PRO A 67 -10.48 13.59 10.95
N LYS A 68 -9.40 14.30 11.29
CA LYS A 68 -9.03 15.60 10.70
C LYS A 68 -7.99 15.49 9.60
N ALA A 69 -7.45 14.29 9.35
CA ALA A 69 -6.51 14.08 8.25
C ALA A 69 -7.17 14.29 6.90
N THR A 70 -6.39 14.79 5.95
CA THR A 70 -6.76 14.73 4.53
C THR A 70 -5.99 13.57 3.91
N VAL A 71 -6.69 12.52 3.47
CA VAL A 71 -6.07 11.35 2.83
C VAL A 71 -6.39 11.37 1.33
N ILE A 72 -5.34 11.31 0.52
CA ILE A 72 -5.42 11.18 -0.94
C ILE A 72 -4.91 9.78 -1.30
N SER A 73 -5.81 8.92 -1.73
CA SER A 73 -5.58 7.50 -1.97
C SER A 73 -5.37 7.27 -3.47
N VAL A 74 -4.20 6.76 -3.83
CA VAL A 74 -3.74 6.63 -5.23
C VAL A 74 -3.59 5.17 -5.59
N ASP A 75 -4.18 4.76 -6.70
CA ASP A 75 -3.97 3.43 -7.29
C ASP A 75 -4.15 3.47 -8.81
N ALA A 76 -3.55 2.52 -9.51
CA ALA A 76 -3.72 2.37 -10.96
C ALA A 76 -4.90 1.47 -11.33
N ASP A 77 -5.37 0.61 -10.42
CA ASP A 77 -6.42 -0.38 -10.69
C ASP A 77 -7.83 0.24 -10.56
N PRO A 78 -8.55 0.45 -11.67
CA PRO A 78 -9.87 1.09 -11.64
C PRO A 78 -10.93 0.24 -10.93
N LEU A 79 -10.76 -1.10 -10.86
CA LEU A 79 -11.69 -1.98 -10.17
C LEU A 79 -11.54 -1.80 -8.65
N LEU A 80 -10.31 -1.84 -8.13
CA LEU A 80 -10.06 -1.63 -6.71
C LEU A 80 -10.48 -0.23 -6.26
N LEU A 81 -10.18 0.79 -7.06
CA LEU A 81 -10.66 2.16 -6.81
C LEU A 81 -12.18 2.27 -6.84
N GLY A 82 -12.84 1.57 -7.78
CA GLY A 82 -14.29 1.53 -7.87
C GLY A 82 -14.94 0.89 -6.64
N LEU A 83 -14.36 -0.22 -6.18
CA LEU A 83 -14.75 -0.90 -4.94
C LEU A 83 -14.57 0.03 -3.73
N GLY A 84 -13.41 0.69 -3.63
CA GLY A 84 -13.11 1.64 -2.55
C GLY A 84 -14.08 2.82 -2.53
N ARG A 85 -14.40 3.43 -3.68
CA ARG A 85 -15.37 4.53 -3.76
C ARG A 85 -16.77 4.14 -3.33
N ALA A 86 -17.19 2.91 -3.60
CA ALA A 86 -18.49 2.39 -3.17
C ALA A 86 -18.53 2.15 -1.66
N ALA A 87 -17.43 1.64 -1.07
CA ALA A 87 -17.35 1.35 0.36
C ALA A 87 -17.00 2.58 1.22
N TYR A 88 -16.15 3.48 0.74
CA TYR A 88 -15.62 4.62 1.49
C TYR A 88 -15.84 5.93 0.74
N PRO A 89 -17.08 6.43 0.59
CA PRO A 89 -17.41 7.62 -0.21
C PRO A 89 -16.76 8.92 0.30
N HIS A 90 -16.26 8.92 1.53
CA HIS A 90 -15.55 10.05 2.15
C HIS A 90 -14.04 10.04 1.89
N VAL A 91 -13.49 8.97 1.31
CA VAL A 91 -12.09 8.88 0.92
C VAL A 91 -11.89 9.46 -0.48
N ARG A 92 -10.87 10.29 -0.66
CA ARG A 92 -10.51 10.83 -1.97
C ARG A 92 -9.64 9.85 -2.74
N PHE A 93 -10.23 9.15 -3.71
CA PHE A 93 -9.53 8.22 -4.60
C PHE A 93 -9.13 8.87 -5.92
N VAL A 94 -7.84 8.73 -6.29
CA VAL A 94 -7.25 9.22 -7.53
C VAL A 94 -6.76 8.03 -8.36
N SER A 95 -7.21 7.91 -9.61
CA SER A 95 -6.74 6.89 -10.54
C SER A 95 -5.45 7.37 -11.19
N LEU A 96 -4.33 6.74 -10.88
CA LEU A 96 -3.01 7.19 -11.30
C LEU A 96 -1.98 6.06 -11.18
N ASP A 97 -1.13 5.92 -12.20
CA ASP A 97 0.02 5.03 -12.15
C ASP A 97 1.25 5.79 -11.62
N LEU A 98 1.80 5.33 -10.51
CA LEU A 98 2.98 5.92 -9.85
C LEU A 98 4.26 5.88 -10.72
N ARG A 99 4.26 5.09 -11.80
CA ARG A 99 5.35 5.02 -12.79
C ARG A 99 5.27 6.15 -13.82
N THR A 100 4.14 6.85 -13.90
CA THR A 100 3.94 7.95 -14.86
C THR A 100 4.73 9.17 -14.42
N PRO A 101 5.65 9.73 -15.23
CA PRO A 101 6.34 10.97 -14.89
C PRO A 101 5.36 12.12 -14.63
N GLY A 102 5.60 12.90 -13.58
CA GLY A 102 4.72 14.01 -13.18
C GLY A 102 3.46 13.57 -12.45
N TRP A 103 3.42 12.34 -11.94
CA TRP A 103 2.25 11.79 -11.25
C TRP A 103 1.78 12.66 -10.07
N THR A 104 2.70 13.33 -9.39
CA THR A 104 2.40 14.18 -8.24
C THR A 104 1.58 15.42 -8.59
N GLU A 105 1.71 15.94 -9.82
CA GLU A 105 0.94 17.09 -10.29
C GLU A 105 -0.57 16.78 -10.35
N SER A 106 -0.91 15.53 -10.66
CA SER A 106 -2.30 15.05 -10.74
C SER A 106 -2.99 14.94 -9.37
N LEU A 107 -2.23 15.01 -8.28
CA LEU A 107 -2.79 14.97 -6.93
C LEU A 107 -3.54 16.26 -6.55
N GLY A 108 -3.24 17.38 -7.21
CA GLY A 108 -3.86 18.68 -6.94
C GLY A 108 -3.69 19.10 -5.48
N LEU A 109 -2.47 19.01 -4.96
CA LEU A 109 -2.15 19.38 -3.58
C LEU A 109 -2.14 20.90 -3.42
N GLU A 110 -2.82 21.40 -2.40
CA GLU A 110 -2.81 22.83 -2.05
C GLU A 110 -1.57 23.21 -1.21
N ARG A 111 -0.93 22.24 -0.59
CA ARG A 111 0.29 22.39 0.21
C ARG A 111 1.15 21.12 0.11
N PRO A 112 2.45 21.18 0.44
CA PRO A 112 3.26 19.98 0.55
C PRO A 112 2.64 18.97 1.52
N ALA A 113 2.73 17.67 1.17
CA ALA A 113 2.22 16.61 2.02
C ALA A 113 3.08 16.42 3.28
N ASP A 114 2.44 16.00 4.36
CA ASP A 114 3.12 15.71 5.63
C ASP A 114 3.71 14.30 5.63
N VAL A 115 3.01 13.35 5.02
CA VAL A 115 3.42 11.95 4.98
C VAL A 115 2.88 11.26 3.74
N ALA A 116 3.68 10.37 3.18
CA ALA A 116 3.25 9.35 2.24
C ALA A 116 3.27 8.00 2.94
N VAL A 117 2.25 7.20 2.72
CA VAL A 117 2.14 5.84 3.24
C VAL A 117 1.99 4.86 2.09
N SER A 118 2.43 3.63 2.26
CA SER A 118 2.21 2.54 1.32
C SER A 118 2.16 1.22 2.08
N THR A 119 1.39 0.28 1.57
CA THR A 119 1.38 -1.08 2.11
C THR A 119 1.16 -2.11 1.01
N THR A 120 2.10 -3.06 0.90
CA THR A 120 2.03 -4.15 -0.10
C THR A 120 1.75 -3.69 -1.53
N ALA A 121 2.39 -2.60 -1.94
CA ALA A 121 2.17 -2.02 -3.26
C ALA A 121 3.47 -1.70 -4.02
N LEU A 122 4.50 -1.18 -3.35
CA LEU A 122 5.70 -0.72 -4.06
C LEU A 122 6.58 -1.86 -4.58
N HIS A 123 6.35 -3.10 -4.14
CA HIS A 123 7.02 -4.29 -4.69
C HIS A 123 6.62 -4.60 -6.15
N TRP A 124 5.59 -3.95 -6.70
CA TRP A 124 5.22 -4.04 -8.11
C TRP A 124 6.00 -3.09 -9.02
N ILE A 125 6.81 -2.19 -8.44
CA ILE A 125 7.52 -1.14 -9.18
C ILE A 125 8.98 -1.58 -9.37
N SER A 126 9.47 -1.48 -10.62
CA SER A 126 10.89 -1.77 -10.91
C SER A 126 11.83 -0.83 -10.18
N GLY A 127 13.06 -1.27 -9.88
CA GLY A 127 14.06 -0.42 -9.21
C GLY A 127 14.26 0.95 -9.88
N PRO A 128 14.43 1.05 -11.21
CA PRO A 128 14.55 2.33 -11.91
C PRO A 128 13.32 3.23 -11.80
N ASP A 129 12.11 2.67 -11.83
CA ASP A 129 10.88 3.46 -11.71
C ASP A 129 10.62 3.85 -10.26
N LEU A 130 10.98 3.00 -9.30
CA LEU A 130 10.95 3.29 -7.88
C LEU A 130 11.84 4.51 -7.55
N GLN A 131 13.04 4.60 -8.14
CA GLN A 131 13.94 5.72 -7.96
C GLN A 131 13.31 7.03 -8.46
N LYS A 132 12.68 7.03 -9.63
CA LYS A 132 11.98 8.20 -10.19
C LYS A 132 10.80 8.60 -9.31
N MET A 133 9.98 7.62 -8.92
CA MET A 133 8.82 7.82 -8.06
C MET A 133 9.22 8.45 -6.73
N TYR A 134 10.28 7.97 -6.08
CA TYR A 134 10.78 8.56 -4.83
C TYR A 134 11.33 9.97 -5.00
N ALA A 135 11.95 10.29 -6.14
CA ALA A 135 12.43 11.65 -6.41
C ALA A 135 11.26 12.65 -6.52
N GLU A 136 10.20 12.28 -7.24
CA GLU A 136 8.98 13.11 -7.33
C GLU A 136 8.26 13.22 -5.97
N LEU A 137 8.18 12.11 -5.22
CA LEU A 137 7.61 12.11 -3.89
C LEU A 137 8.35 13.05 -2.94
N ALA A 138 9.69 13.01 -2.95
CA ALA A 138 10.51 13.90 -2.12
C ALA A 138 10.26 15.38 -2.40
N ALA A 139 10.02 15.76 -3.66
CA ALA A 139 9.66 17.12 -4.04
C ALA A 139 8.25 17.52 -3.56
N THR A 140 7.40 16.55 -3.31
CA THR A 140 5.99 16.73 -2.89
C THR A 140 5.83 16.80 -1.38
N LEU A 141 6.71 16.13 -0.63
CA LEU A 141 6.73 16.17 0.83
C LEU A 141 7.35 17.47 1.35
N ARG A 142 6.84 17.98 2.48
CA ARG A 142 7.50 19.07 3.20
C ARG A 142 8.86 18.61 3.77
N PRO A 143 9.80 19.52 4.09
CA PRO A 143 10.95 19.19 4.92
C PRO A 143 10.54 18.55 6.25
N GLY A 144 11.19 17.45 6.64
CA GLY A 144 10.79 16.62 7.77
C GLY A 144 9.50 15.82 7.56
N GLY A 145 8.97 15.77 6.34
CA GLY A 145 7.87 14.86 5.97
C GLY A 145 8.35 13.41 5.90
N LEU A 146 7.44 12.46 6.02
CA LEU A 146 7.76 11.04 6.10
C LEU A 146 7.31 10.26 4.87
N LEU A 147 8.07 9.22 4.52
CA LEU A 147 7.56 8.05 3.81
C LEU A 147 7.51 6.88 4.78
N LEU A 148 6.37 6.21 4.84
CA LEU A 148 6.14 4.97 5.61
C LEU A 148 5.73 3.87 4.61
N ASN A 149 6.63 2.90 4.35
CA ASN A 149 6.37 1.80 3.43
C ASN A 149 6.37 0.46 4.18
N GLY A 150 5.19 -0.14 4.28
CA GLY A 150 4.99 -1.47 4.84
C GLY A 150 4.97 -2.53 3.73
N ASP A 151 6.04 -3.31 3.59
CA ASP A 151 6.14 -4.32 2.53
C ASP A 151 7.02 -5.50 2.91
N HIS A 152 6.99 -6.55 2.09
CA HIS A 152 8.03 -7.58 2.10
C HIS A 152 9.28 -7.00 1.45
N MET A 153 10.33 -6.89 2.22
CA MET A 153 11.62 -6.39 1.74
C MET A 153 12.69 -7.36 2.21
N GLU A 154 13.17 -8.19 1.30
CA GLU A 154 14.27 -9.11 1.60
C GLU A 154 15.56 -8.34 1.92
N THR A 155 16.37 -8.91 2.79
CA THR A 155 17.72 -8.43 3.04
C THR A 155 18.63 -8.71 1.85
N ASP A 156 19.77 -7.99 1.80
CA ASP A 156 20.77 -8.09 0.75
C ASP A 156 21.28 -9.54 0.57
N ASP A 157 21.66 -9.88 -0.65
CA ASP A 157 22.31 -11.16 -1.01
C ASP A 157 23.60 -11.44 -0.23
N ALA A 158 24.18 -10.41 0.39
CA ALA A 158 25.34 -10.56 1.29
C ALA A 158 25.00 -11.32 2.60
N THR A 159 23.70 -11.49 2.93
CA THR A 159 23.25 -12.16 4.17
C THR A 159 22.25 -13.29 3.91
N PRO A 160 22.56 -14.29 3.08
CA PRO A 160 21.60 -15.31 2.65
C PRO A 160 21.04 -16.17 3.80
N ALA A 161 21.83 -16.38 4.87
CA ALA A 161 21.36 -17.12 6.04
C ALA A 161 20.29 -16.33 6.82
N VAL A 162 20.44 -15.01 6.94
CA VAL A 162 19.46 -14.14 7.58
C VAL A 162 18.19 -14.10 6.73
N ALA A 163 18.29 -13.88 5.44
CA ALA A 163 17.16 -13.88 4.51
C ALA A 163 16.38 -15.22 4.57
N HIS A 164 17.08 -16.36 4.65
CA HIS A 164 16.44 -17.65 4.86
C HIS A 164 15.65 -17.72 6.16
N LEU A 165 16.22 -17.23 7.27
CA LEU A 165 15.55 -17.21 8.58
C LEU A 165 14.35 -16.27 8.60
N GLU A 166 14.43 -15.11 7.95
CA GLU A 166 13.33 -14.18 7.83
C GLU A 166 12.12 -14.80 7.11
N ARG A 167 12.35 -15.44 5.96
CA ARG A 167 11.31 -16.20 5.26
C ARG A 167 10.75 -17.36 6.07
N ALA A 168 11.59 -18.08 6.81
CA ALA A 168 11.16 -19.18 7.67
C ALA A 168 10.30 -18.69 8.84
N VAL A 169 10.62 -17.53 9.44
CA VAL A 169 9.80 -16.89 10.48
C VAL A 169 8.41 -16.54 9.92
N HIS A 170 8.35 -15.91 8.76
CA HIS A 170 7.10 -15.56 8.09
C HIS A 170 6.23 -16.81 7.79
N SER A 171 6.82 -17.84 7.18
CA SER A 171 6.11 -19.09 6.85
C SER A 171 5.52 -19.76 8.10
N ARG A 172 6.28 -19.82 9.18
CA ARG A 172 5.82 -20.42 10.45
C ARG A 172 4.69 -19.60 11.10
N GLU A 173 4.71 -18.29 10.96
CA GLU A 173 3.62 -17.44 11.46
C GLU A 173 2.33 -17.69 10.68
N THR A 174 2.42 -17.71 9.36
CA THR A 174 1.29 -18.03 8.47
C THR A 174 0.72 -19.43 8.78
N GLU A 175 1.58 -20.42 8.97
CA GLU A 175 1.16 -21.78 9.35
C GLU A 175 0.41 -21.80 10.69
N ARG A 176 0.93 -21.13 11.72
CA ARG A 176 0.29 -21.07 13.05
C ARG A 176 -1.06 -20.39 13.01
N ARG A 177 -1.15 -19.27 12.28
CA ARG A 177 -2.36 -18.45 12.24
C ARG A 177 -3.48 -19.14 11.45
N PHE A 178 -3.15 -19.86 10.40
CA PHE A 178 -4.13 -20.46 9.49
C PHE A 178 -4.11 -22.00 9.47
N ALA A 179 -3.70 -22.63 10.57
CA ALA A 179 -3.62 -24.08 10.69
C ALA A 179 -4.97 -24.80 10.47
N GLY A 180 -6.10 -24.13 10.71
CA GLY A 180 -7.44 -24.72 10.64
C GLY A 180 -8.41 -24.04 9.68
N ASP A 181 -8.17 -22.81 9.27
CA ASP A 181 -9.07 -22.03 8.40
C ASP A 181 -8.27 -21.03 7.57
N ARG A 182 -7.79 -21.47 6.43
CA ARG A 182 -7.05 -20.61 5.51
C ARG A 182 -8.03 -19.75 4.70
N PRO A 183 -7.85 -18.42 4.63
CA PRO A 183 -8.67 -17.57 3.79
C PRO A 183 -8.55 -17.94 2.31
N GLU A 184 -9.49 -17.45 1.50
CA GLU A 184 -9.34 -17.52 0.05
C GLU A 184 -8.00 -16.87 -0.37
N ASP A 185 -7.39 -17.40 -1.42
CA ASP A 185 -6.17 -16.83 -1.97
C ASP A 185 -6.47 -15.68 -2.95
N TRP A 186 -5.41 -15.00 -3.39
CA TRP A 186 -5.48 -13.91 -4.37
C TRP A 186 -6.29 -14.29 -5.61
N ARG A 187 -6.00 -15.46 -6.20
CA ARG A 187 -6.66 -15.91 -7.42
C ARG A 187 -8.14 -16.18 -7.20
N GLN A 188 -8.48 -16.85 -6.11
CA GLN A 188 -9.87 -17.16 -5.76
C GLN A 188 -10.69 -15.88 -5.57
N TRP A 189 -10.12 -14.85 -4.96
CA TRP A 189 -10.77 -13.56 -4.80
C TRP A 189 -11.05 -12.90 -6.17
N TRP A 190 -10.04 -12.85 -7.06
CA TRP A 190 -10.21 -12.27 -8.40
C TRP A 190 -11.17 -13.06 -9.27
N ASP A 191 -11.15 -14.39 -9.22
CA ASP A 191 -12.10 -15.25 -9.93
C ASP A 191 -13.54 -14.99 -9.46
N ALA A 192 -13.75 -14.79 -8.15
CA ALA A 192 -15.04 -14.46 -7.57
C ALA A 192 -15.53 -13.07 -7.99
N VAL A 193 -14.65 -12.06 -8.01
CA VAL A 193 -14.98 -10.71 -8.52
C VAL A 193 -15.36 -10.76 -9.99
N ALA A 194 -14.62 -11.49 -10.81
CA ALA A 194 -14.90 -11.62 -12.24
C ALA A 194 -16.24 -12.35 -12.53
N ALA A 195 -16.68 -13.22 -11.61
CA ALA A 195 -17.95 -13.93 -11.72
C ALA A 195 -19.17 -13.11 -11.24
N ASP A 196 -18.95 -12.03 -10.47
CA ASP A 196 -20.05 -11.20 -9.94
C ASP A 196 -20.46 -10.11 -10.95
N PRO A 197 -21.73 -10.13 -11.44
CA PRO A 197 -22.23 -9.14 -12.39
C PRO A 197 -22.16 -7.68 -11.89
N ALA A 198 -22.09 -7.44 -10.58
CA ALA A 198 -21.95 -6.10 -10.01
C ALA A 198 -20.62 -5.43 -10.39
N PHE A 199 -19.59 -6.21 -10.72
CA PHE A 199 -18.27 -5.72 -11.13
C PHE A 199 -18.07 -5.63 -12.65
N ALA A 200 -19.06 -5.98 -13.49
CA ALA A 200 -18.87 -6.09 -14.94
C ALA A 200 -18.26 -4.83 -15.58
N GLU A 201 -18.73 -3.63 -15.20
CA GLU A 201 -18.21 -2.35 -15.73
C GLU A 201 -16.79 -2.07 -15.22
N LEU A 202 -16.54 -2.30 -13.93
CA LEU A 202 -15.21 -2.11 -13.31
C LEU A 202 -14.19 -3.10 -13.88
N HIS A 203 -14.61 -4.33 -14.13
CA HIS A 203 -13.76 -5.35 -14.76
C HIS A 203 -13.40 -4.96 -16.21
N ALA A 204 -14.36 -4.45 -16.98
CA ALA A 204 -14.11 -3.95 -18.33
C ALA A 204 -13.14 -2.75 -18.31
N ALA A 205 -13.30 -1.83 -17.36
CA ALA A 205 -12.39 -0.69 -17.17
C ALA A 205 -10.97 -1.17 -16.82
N ARG A 206 -10.83 -2.16 -15.92
CA ARG A 206 -9.55 -2.77 -15.54
C ARG A 206 -8.83 -3.40 -16.74
N THR A 207 -9.55 -4.17 -17.54
CA THR A 207 -9.03 -4.80 -18.76
C THR A 207 -8.54 -3.74 -19.75
N THR A 208 -9.31 -2.66 -19.93
CA THR A 208 -8.93 -1.55 -20.82
C THR A 208 -7.68 -0.81 -20.33
N ALA A 209 -7.54 -0.63 -19.03
CA ALA A 209 -6.39 0.00 -18.41
C ALA A 209 -5.12 -0.86 -18.44
N GLY A 210 -5.23 -2.16 -18.73
CA GLY A 210 -4.10 -3.10 -18.66
C GLY A 210 -3.52 -3.24 -17.25
N ALA A 211 -4.36 -3.12 -16.23
CA ALA A 211 -3.96 -3.14 -14.84
C ALA A 211 -3.69 -4.56 -14.29
N ASP A 212 -3.34 -5.50 -15.16
CA ASP A 212 -2.98 -6.86 -14.75
C ASP A 212 -1.59 -6.88 -14.11
N HIS A 213 -1.54 -7.38 -12.89
CA HIS A 213 -0.29 -7.57 -12.16
C HIS A 213 0.37 -8.88 -12.60
N HIS A 214 1.43 -8.79 -13.37
CA HIS A 214 2.22 -9.94 -13.81
C HIS A 214 3.59 -9.93 -13.14
N GLY A 215 3.72 -10.71 -12.07
CA GLY A 215 4.96 -10.85 -11.30
C GLY A 215 5.23 -9.67 -10.36
N SER A 216 5.98 -9.94 -9.30
CA SER A 216 6.50 -8.91 -8.39
C SER A 216 7.94 -8.62 -8.74
N GLU A 217 8.32 -7.35 -8.81
CA GLU A 217 9.72 -6.92 -8.96
C GLU A 217 10.51 -7.09 -7.65
N SER A 218 9.80 -7.04 -6.53
CA SER A 218 10.28 -7.23 -5.14
C SER A 218 11.67 -6.62 -4.90
N PRO A 219 11.82 -5.28 -5.01
CA PRO A 219 13.12 -4.64 -4.75
C PRO A 219 13.62 -4.98 -3.35
N LEU A 220 14.91 -5.25 -3.22
CA LEU A 220 15.56 -5.49 -1.92
C LEU A 220 15.47 -4.25 -1.01
N LEU A 221 15.56 -4.46 0.29
CA LEU A 221 15.62 -3.37 1.27
C LEU A 221 16.70 -2.34 0.92
N SER A 222 17.89 -2.80 0.49
CA SER A 222 18.99 -1.93 0.06
C SER A 222 18.62 -1.06 -1.14
N ALA A 223 17.89 -1.59 -2.11
CA ALA A 223 17.43 -0.84 -3.28
C ALA A 223 16.48 0.29 -2.88
N HIS A 224 15.55 0.05 -1.94
CA HIS A 224 14.70 1.10 -1.37
C HIS A 224 15.52 2.17 -0.65
N VAL A 225 16.47 1.76 0.21
CA VAL A 225 17.32 2.68 0.97
C VAL A 225 18.17 3.55 0.05
N ASP A 226 18.79 2.98 -0.98
CA ASP A 226 19.63 3.71 -1.92
C ASP A 226 18.81 4.70 -2.77
N ALA A 227 17.65 4.28 -3.26
CA ALA A 227 16.75 5.13 -4.02
C ALA A 227 16.21 6.31 -3.18
N LEU A 228 15.87 6.06 -1.91
CA LEU A 228 15.42 7.09 -0.97
C LEU A 228 16.52 8.10 -0.65
N ARG A 229 17.75 7.63 -0.40
CA ARG A 229 18.91 8.53 -0.19
C ARG A 229 19.18 9.40 -1.41
N ALA A 230 19.14 8.81 -2.59
CA ALA A 230 19.31 9.54 -3.84
C ALA A 230 18.20 10.59 -4.06
N ALA A 231 17.00 10.34 -3.57
CA ALA A 231 15.85 11.26 -3.62
C ALA A 231 15.92 12.39 -2.55
N GLY A 232 16.87 12.34 -1.59
CA GLY A 232 17.04 13.39 -0.57
C GLY A 232 16.38 13.08 0.78
N PHE A 233 16.05 11.81 1.04
CA PHE A 233 15.69 11.39 2.39
C PHE A 233 16.98 11.19 3.22
N THR A 234 17.03 11.82 4.39
CA THR A 234 18.26 11.92 5.19
C THR A 234 18.34 10.88 6.31
N GLU A 235 17.21 10.48 6.87
CA GLU A 235 17.10 9.45 7.91
C GLU A 235 16.23 8.32 7.41
N ILE A 236 16.75 7.09 7.44
CA ILE A 236 16.03 5.92 6.95
C ILE A 236 16.23 4.79 7.96
N GLY A 237 15.14 4.17 8.40
CA GLY A 237 15.16 3.10 9.37
C GLY A 237 13.90 2.24 9.33
N THR A 238 13.91 1.13 10.06
CA THR A 238 12.76 0.22 10.21
C THR A 238 12.08 0.52 11.55
N LEU A 239 10.78 0.82 11.53
CA LEU A 239 9.99 1.08 12.75
C LEU A 239 9.36 -0.20 13.30
N TRP A 240 9.02 -1.15 12.43
CA TRP A 240 8.44 -2.43 12.80
C TRP A 240 8.92 -3.51 11.84
N GLN A 241 9.13 -4.72 12.35
CA GLN A 241 9.56 -5.84 11.54
C GLN A 241 9.13 -7.19 12.12
N ARG A 242 8.71 -8.09 11.23
CA ARG A 242 8.57 -9.52 11.52
C ARG A 242 8.99 -10.34 10.31
N GLY A 243 10.10 -11.07 10.43
CA GLY A 243 10.75 -11.70 9.27
C GLY A 243 11.14 -10.67 8.23
N ASP A 244 10.80 -10.89 6.98
CA ASP A 244 10.98 -9.99 5.84
C ASP A 244 9.87 -8.93 5.71
N ASN A 245 8.79 -9.05 6.49
CA ASN A 245 7.73 -8.04 6.56
C ASN A 245 8.20 -6.86 7.42
N ARG A 246 8.31 -5.67 6.81
CA ARG A 246 8.90 -4.47 7.43
C ARG A 246 8.03 -3.25 7.24
N LEU A 247 8.12 -2.33 8.20
CA LEU A 247 7.68 -0.94 8.04
C LEU A 247 8.94 -0.05 7.92
N LEU A 248 9.31 0.29 6.71
CA LEU A 248 10.39 1.22 6.41
C LEU A 248 9.90 2.65 6.60
N CYS A 249 10.65 3.45 7.35
CA CYS A 249 10.42 4.88 7.53
C CYS A 249 11.58 5.66 6.93
N ALA A 250 11.26 6.72 6.19
CA ALA A 250 12.24 7.64 5.65
C ALA A 250 11.81 9.08 5.89
N VAL A 251 12.73 9.92 6.38
CA VAL A 251 12.50 11.35 6.67
C VAL A 251 13.08 12.19 5.55
N ARG A 252 12.27 13.06 4.97
CA ARG A 252 12.70 14.01 3.94
C ARG A 252 13.56 15.11 4.58
N GLY A 253 14.77 15.33 4.06
CA GLY A 253 15.67 16.39 4.49
C GLY A 253 15.20 17.80 4.13
#